data_57463f6e70b784a32fac01458eae6727
#
_entry.id   57463f6e70b784a32fac01458eae6727
#
_cell.length_a   1.000
_cell.length_b   1.000
_cell.length_c   1.000
_cell.angle_alpha   90.00
_cell.angle_beta   90.00
_cell.angle_gamma   90.00
#
_symmetry.space_group_name_H-M   'P 1'
#
loop_
_entity.id
_entity.type
_entity.pdbx_description
1 polymer ?
#
loop_
_entity_poly.entity_id
_entity_poly.type
_entity_poly.pdbx_seq_one_letter_code
_entity_poly.pdbx_strand_id
1 'polypeptide(L)'
;MLLALLGVALILAGFRVDVPMLSGGSPATWHGGVHGIAFLLIIATGVLAPLTMALAMRGDAGWRPITVMSLAASALFVVFLFFPLFFPWGNASFLVAIVTVFAWITAVAVRLATYTS
;
A
#
# COMPACT_ATOMS: atom_id res chain seq x y z
N MET A 1 -10.49 0.29 9.94
CA MET A 1 -9.75 -0.96 10.19
C MET A 1 -8.56 -1.14 9.23
N LEU A 2 -8.73 -1.10 7.89
CA LEU A 2 -7.63 -1.31 6.93
C LEU A 2 -6.45 -0.33 7.08
N LEU A 3 -6.70 0.96 7.32
CA LEU A 3 -5.64 1.95 7.55
C LEU A 3 -4.85 1.69 8.84
N ALA A 4 -5.50 1.20 9.90
CA ALA A 4 -4.81 0.81 11.12
C ALA A 4 -3.92 -0.42 10.89
N LEU A 5 -4.40 -1.41 10.12
CA LEU A 5 -3.60 -2.56 9.70
C LEU A 5 -2.39 -2.14 8.85
N LEU A 6 -2.57 -1.19 7.94
CA LEU A 6 -1.45 -0.63 7.15
C LEU A 6 -0.41 0.02 8.08
N GLY A 7 -0.85 0.80 9.08
CA GLY A 7 0.05 1.42 10.05
C GLY A 7 0.85 0.39 10.84
N VAL A 8 0.20 -0.65 11.34
CA VAL A 8 0.87 -1.76 12.05
C VAL A 8 1.87 -2.47 11.10
N ALA A 9 1.46 -2.74 9.86
CA ALA A 9 2.34 -3.39 8.89
C ALA A 9 3.59 -2.56 8.57
N LEU A 10 3.47 -1.23 8.49
CA LEU A 10 4.61 -0.34 8.29
C LEU A 10 5.57 -0.34 9.48
N ILE A 11 5.05 -0.41 10.72
CA ILE A 11 5.88 -0.56 11.92
C ILE A 11 6.62 -1.90 11.88
N LEU A 12 5.93 -3.00 11.56
CA LEU A 12 6.52 -4.32 11.47
C LEU A 12 7.54 -4.42 10.32
N ALA A 13 7.35 -3.68 9.23
CA ALA A 13 8.31 -3.61 8.13
C ALA A 13 9.65 -2.96 8.52
N GLY A 14 9.73 -2.28 9.65
CA GLY A 14 10.97 -1.77 10.23
C GLY A 14 11.90 -2.85 10.80
N PHE A 15 11.43 -4.10 10.96
CA PHE A 15 12.30 -5.21 11.35
C PHE A 15 13.31 -5.55 10.25
N ARG A 16 14.49 -6.02 10.68
CA ARG A 16 15.60 -6.36 9.77
C ARG A 16 15.15 -7.41 8.74
N VAL A 17 15.47 -7.14 7.49
CA VAL A 17 15.22 -8.06 6.36
C VAL A 17 16.31 -9.11 6.34
N ASP A 18 15.93 -10.37 6.15
CA ASP A 18 16.88 -11.44 5.83
C ASP A 18 17.36 -11.34 4.38
N VAL A 19 18.47 -11.99 4.09
CA VAL A 19 18.91 -12.17 2.71
C VAL A 19 17.77 -12.78 1.88
N PRO A 20 17.49 -12.28 0.68
CA PRO A 20 16.32 -12.69 -0.09
C PRO A 20 16.20 -14.21 -0.23
N MET A 21 15.05 -14.77 0.09
CA MET A 21 14.75 -16.21 -0.05
C MET A 21 15.02 -16.75 -1.45
N LEU A 22 14.94 -15.89 -2.47
CA LEU A 22 15.18 -16.23 -3.89
C LEU A 22 16.66 -16.46 -4.23
N SER A 23 17.58 -16.14 -3.36
CA SER A 23 19.03 -16.30 -3.58
C SER A 23 19.63 -17.56 -2.95
N GLY A 24 18.83 -18.50 -2.47
CA GLY A 24 19.33 -19.73 -1.83
C GLY A 24 20.05 -19.48 -0.51
N GLY A 25 19.75 -18.36 0.15
CA GLY A 25 20.38 -17.93 1.40
C GLY A 25 19.97 -18.76 2.61
N SER A 26 20.54 -18.41 3.76
CA SER A 26 20.34 -19.02 5.08
C SER A 26 18.87 -19.20 5.43
N PRO A 27 18.52 -20.16 6.31
CA PRO A 27 17.13 -20.36 6.74
C PRO A 27 16.55 -19.05 7.27
N ALA A 28 15.28 -18.80 6.93
CA ALA A 28 14.56 -17.58 7.32
C ALA A 28 14.62 -17.41 8.86
N THR A 29 15.06 -16.24 9.30
CA THR A 29 15.00 -15.89 10.71
C THR A 29 13.57 -15.47 11.08
N TRP A 30 13.24 -15.44 12.37
CA TRP A 30 11.95 -14.93 12.81
C TRP A 30 11.73 -13.46 12.42
N HIS A 31 12.80 -12.65 12.36
CA HIS A 31 12.73 -11.24 11.91
C HIS A 31 12.32 -11.16 10.43
N GLY A 32 12.94 -11.98 9.57
CA GLY A 32 12.58 -12.06 8.16
C GLY A 32 11.15 -12.55 7.97
N GLY A 33 10.68 -13.48 8.83
CA GLY A 33 9.29 -13.91 8.84
C GLY A 33 8.32 -12.77 9.16
N VAL A 34 8.62 -11.98 10.19
CA VAL A 34 7.81 -10.79 10.56
C VAL A 34 7.81 -9.76 9.42
N HIS A 35 8.96 -9.49 8.82
CA HIS A 35 9.05 -8.57 7.68
C HIS A 35 8.24 -9.07 6.48
N GLY A 36 8.29 -10.38 6.19
CA GLY A 36 7.50 -10.99 5.12
C GLY A 36 5.99 -10.87 5.34
N ILE A 37 5.52 -11.09 6.57
CA ILE A 37 4.10 -10.88 6.93
C ILE A 37 3.73 -9.40 6.79
N ALA A 38 4.58 -8.49 7.28
CA ALA A 38 4.37 -7.05 7.13
C ALA A 38 4.24 -6.65 5.65
N PHE A 39 5.10 -7.18 4.79
CA PHE A 39 5.05 -6.95 3.35
C PHE A 39 3.73 -7.40 2.72
N LEU A 40 3.25 -8.60 3.06
CA LEU A 40 1.96 -9.11 2.59
C LEU A 40 0.78 -8.24 3.08
N LEU A 41 0.83 -7.77 4.32
CA LEU A 41 -0.18 -6.86 4.87
C LEU A 41 -0.17 -5.50 4.18
N ILE A 42 1.00 -4.95 3.86
CA ILE A 42 1.14 -3.70 3.10
C ILE A 42 0.53 -3.88 1.70
N ILE A 43 0.81 -4.99 1.02
CA ILE A 43 0.22 -5.29 -0.28
C ILE A 43 -1.30 -5.36 -0.19
N ALA A 44 -1.82 -6.18 0.71
CA ALA A 44 -3.25 -6.36 0.85
C ALA A 44 -3.96 -5.05 1.20
N THR A 45 -3.45 -4.29 2.16
CA THR A 45 -4.07 -3.03 2.60
C THR A 45 -3.87 -1.90 1.60
N GLY A 46 -2.73 -1.85 0.90
CA GLY A 46 -2.45 -0.87 -0.14
C GLY A 46 -3.39 -0.98 -1.35
N VAL A 47 -3.87 -2.19 -1.64
CA VAL A 47 -4.89 -2.42 -2.68
C VAL A 47 -6.29 -2.25 -2.12
N LEU A 48 -6.60 -2.94 -1.01
CA LEU A 48 -7.97 -3.05 -0.50
C LEU A 48 -8.50 -1.75 0.12
N ALA A 49 -7.66 -0.94 0.77
CA ALA A 49 -8.15 0.27 1.42
C ALA A 49 -8.64 1.31 0.39
N PRO A 50 -7.89 1.65 -0.68
CA PRO A 50 -8.40 2.55 -1.70
C PRO A 50 -9.61 1.93 -2.45
N LEU A 51 -9.57 0.64 -2.77
CA LEU A 51 -10.64 -0.03 -3.49
C LEU A 51 -11.96 -0.01 -2.69
N THR A 52 -11.92 -0.36 -1.41
CA THR A 52 -13.11 -0.32 -0.54
C THR A 52 -13.66 1.09 -0.38
N MET A 53 -12.79 2.11 -0.30
CA MET A 53 -13.19 3.51 -0.27
C MET A 53 -13.91 3.91 -1.57
N ALA A 54 -13.36 3.53 -2.72
CA ALA A 54 -13.96 3.80 -4.02
C ALA A 54 -15.36 3.17 -4.14
N LEU A 55 -15.48 1.90 -3.73
CA LEU A 55 -16.77 1.19 -3.78
C LEU A 55 -17.81 1.79 -2.82
N ALA A 56 -17.38 2.21 -1.63
CA ALA A 56 -18.27 2.82 -0.65
C ALA A 56 -18.81 4.18 -1.10
N MET A 57 -17.98 4.98 -1.80
CA MET A 57 -18.31 6.36 -2.18
C MET A 57 -18.79 6.51 -3.63
N ARG A 58 -18.91 5.43 -4.41
CA ARG A 58 -19.24 5.48 -5.84
C ARG A 58 -20.58 6.12 -6.16
N GLY A 59 -21.54 6.12 -5.21
CA GLY A 59 -22.88 6.69 -5.39
C GLY A 59 -22.99 8.17 -5.00
N ASP A 60 -21.97 8.76 -4.40
CA ASP A 60 -21.99 10.14 -3.94
C ASP A 60 -21.22 11.05 -4.91
N ALA A 61 -21.95 11.98 -5.54
CA ALA A 61 -21.38 12.92 -6.50
C ALA A 61 -20.34 13.84 -5.86
N GLY A 62 -20.49 14.20 -4.58
CA GLY A 62 -19.54 15.03 -3.83
C GLY A 62 -18.19 14.32 -3.58
N TRP A 63 -18.20 12.99 -3.61
CA TRP A 63 -17.01 12.16 -3.40
C TRP A 63 -16.39 11.61 -4.69
N ARG A 64 -16.96 11.96 -5.85
CA ARG A 64 -16.48 11.46 -7.15
C ARG A 64 -14.97 11.65 -7.38
N PRO A 65 -14.34 12.80 -7.05
CA PRO A 65 -12.88 12.95 -7.20
C PRO A 65 -12.11 11.93 -6.36
N ILE A 66 -12.52 11.71 -5.10
CA ILE A 66 -11.89 10.73 -4.20
C ILE A 66 -12.11 9.30 -4.69
N THR A 67 -13.29 9.00 -5.24
CA THR A 67 -13.57 7.70 -5.85
C THR A 67 -12.60 7.40 -6.98
N VAL A 68 -12.43 8.35 -7.92
CA VAL A 68 -11.48 8.21 -9.04
C VAL A 68 -10.04 8.08 -8.54
N MET A 69 -9.62 8.94 -7.60
CA MET A 69 -8.28 8.84 -7.00
C MET A 69 -8.05 7.50 -6.29
N SER A 70 -9.05 6.97 -5.62
CA SER A 70 -8.96 5.68 -4.92
C SER A 70 -8.80 4.53 -5.89
N LEU A 71 -9.54 4.52 -7.01
CA LEU A 71 -9.35 3.52 -8.07
C LEU A 71 -7.97 3.64 -8.70
N ALA A 72 -7.54 4.86 -9.00
CA ALA A 72 -6.20 5.11 -9.56
C ALA A 72 -5.08 4.69 -8.59
N ALA A 73 -5.21 5.00 -7.31
CA ALA A 73 -4.23 4.61 -6.29
C ALA A 73 -4.12 3.08 -6.17
N SER A 74 -5.25 2.36 -6.14
CA SER A 74 -5.26 0.90 -6.11
C SER A 74 -4.60 0.30 -7.36
N ALA A 75 -4.95 0.81 -8.56
CA ALA A 75 -4.38 0.33 -9.81
C ALA A 75 -2.88 0.63 -9.92
N LEU A 76 -2.45 1.84 -9.60
CA LEU A 76 -1.03 2.23 -9.61
C LEU A 76 -0.22 1.42 -8.60
N PHE A 77 -0.77 1.18 -7.41
CA PHE A 77 -0.11 0.35 -6.41
C PHE A 77 0.17 -1.05 -6.96
N VAL A 78 -0.81 -1.68 -7.60
CA VAL A 78 -0.65 -3.01 -8.24
C VAL A 78 0.39 -2.94 -9.36
N VAL A 79 0.31 -1.96 -10.25
CA VAL A 79 1.26 -1.80 -11.36
C VAL A 79 2.69 -1.68 -10.82
N PHE A 80 2.95 -0.78 -9.88
CA PHE A 80 4.30 -0.56 -9.37
C PHE A 80 4.81 -1.71 -8.49
N LEU A 81 3.91 -2.47 -7.85
CA LEU A 81 4.26 -3.67 -7.10
C LEU A 81 4.80 -4.77 -8.03
N PHE A 82 4.17 -4.97 -9.18
CA PHE A 82 4.56 -6.00 -10.15
C PHE A 82 5.57 -5.53 -11.18
N PHE A 83 5.82 -4.22 -11.28
CA PHE A 83 6.76 -3.63 -12.24
C PHE A 83 8.18 -4.24 -12.18
N PRO A 84 8.77 -4.56 -11.01
CA PRO A 84 10.09 -5.17 -10.92
C PRO A 84 10.19 -6.54 -11.58
N LEU A 85 9.09 -7.24 -11.82
CA LEU A 85 9.09 -8.52 -12.55
C LEU A 85 9.46 -8.35 -14.03
N PHE A 86 9.27 -7.14 -14.59
CA PHE A 86 9.47 -6.83 -16.00
C PHE A 86 10.67 -5.90 -16.24
N PHE A 87 11.11 -5.16 -15.20
CA PHE A 87 12.14 -4.14 -15.32
C PHE A 87 13.10 -4.18 -14.12
N PRO A 88 14.41 -3.96 -14.31
CA PRO A 88 15.42 -4.06 -13.25
C PRO A 88 15.47 -2.84 -12.31
N TRP A 89 14.36 -2.16 -12.10
CA TRP A 89 14.30 -0.93 -11.30
C TRP A 89 14.18 -1.19 -9.79
N GLY A 90 14.20 -2.46 -9.36
CA GLY A 90 14.35 -2.89 -7.97
C GLY A 90 13.39 -2.19 -6.99
N ASN A 91 13.97 -1.69 -5.91
CA ASN A 91 13.19 -1.07 -4.81
C ASN A 91 12.52 0.27 -5.16
N ALA A 92 12.91 0.94 -6.26
CA ALA A 92 12.34 2.24 -6.63
C ALA A 92 10.86 2.15 -6.95
N SER A 93 10.42 1.11 -7.65
CA SER A 93 9.00 0.92 -7.97
C SER A 93 8.16 0.65 -6.73
N PHE A 94 8.67 -0.12 -5.77
CA PHE A 94 8.00 -0.33 -4.48
C PHE A 94 7.86 0.99 -3.71
N LEU A 95 8.89 1.83 -3.70
CA LEU A 95 8.83 3.15 -3.07
C LEU A 95 7.75 4.02 -3.72
N VAL A 96 7.63 4.02 -5.05
CA VAL A 96 6.56 4.74 -5.76
C VAL A 96 5.18 4.21 -5.37
N ALA A 97 5.01 2.89 -5.25
CA ALA A 97 3.77 2.28 -4.77
C ALA A 97 3.39 2.80 -3.37
N ILE A 98 4.33 2.82 -2.44
CA ILE A 98 4.11 3.32 -1.07
C ILE A 98 3.75 4.82 -1.08
N VAL A 99 4.50 5.65 -1.83
CA VAL A 99 4.21 7.08 -1.96
C VAL A 99 2.80 7.32 -2.52
N THR A 100 2.35 6.51 -3.49
CA THR A 100 1.00 6.57 -4.05
C THR A 100 -0.07 6.38 -2.97
N VAL A 101 0.10 5.40 -2.09
CA VAL A 101 -0.84 5.15 -0.98
C VAL A 101 -0.84 6.31 0.01
N PHE A 102 0.32 6.84 0.39
CA PHE A 102 0.39 8.00 1.28
C PHE A 102 -0.25 9.25 0.68
N ALA A 103 -0.02 9.52 -0.61
CA ALA A 103 -0.67 10.63 -1.31
C ALA A 103 -2.20 10.47 -1.32
N TRP A 104 -2.70 9.25 -1.54
CA TRP A 104 -4.13 8.94 -1.45
C TRP A 104 -4.67 9.16 -0.03
N ILE A 105 -4.00 8.66 1.02
CA ILE A 105 -4.41 8.88 2.42
C ILE A 105 -4.51 10.37 2.73
N THR A 106 -3.51 11.15 2.31
CA THR A 106 -3.49 12.60 2.50
C THR A 106 -4.68 13.27 1.81
N ALA A 107 -4.97 12.91 0.56
CA ALA A 107 -6.10 13.45 -0.17
C ALA A 107 -7.45 13.14 0.50
N VAL A 108 -7.63 11.91 0.99
CA VAL A 108 -8.82 11.51 1.75
C VAL A 108 -8.94 12.31 3.05
N ALA A 109 -7.84 12.46 3.79
CA ALA A 109 -7.82 13.21 5.05
C ALA A 109 -8.17 14.68 4.84
N VAL A 110 -7.60 15.33 3.82
CA VAL A 110 -7.91 16.71 3.44
C VAL A 110 -9.38 16.84 3.07
N ARG A 111 -9.91 15.89 2.26
CA ARG A 111 -11.33 15.92 1.87
C ARG A 111 -12.26 15.78 3.07
N LEU A 112 -11.95 14.89 4.00
CA LEU A 112 -12.73 14.74 5.22
C LEU A 112 -12.72 16.02 6.07
N ALA A 113 -11.56 16.64 6.25
CA ALA A 113 -11.43 17.88 7.02
C ALA A 113 -12.23 19.03 6.40
N THR A 114 -12.26 19.14 5.06
CA THR A 114 -13.02 20.19 4.35
C THR A 114 -14.51 19.90 4.21
N TYR A 115 -14.94 18.65 4.38
CA TYR A 115 -16.36 18.27 4.28
C TYR A 115 -17.10 18.53 5.59
N THR A 116 -16.41 18.54 6.71
CA THR A 116 -16.97 18.75 8.05
C THR A 116 -16.94 20.23 8.50
N SER A 117 -16.32 21.10 7.74
CA SER A 117 -16.30 22.57 7.96
C SER A 117 -17.37 23.28 7.13
#